data_6479ba42a8ce191caf1796f1decb04ca
#
_entry.id   6479ba42a8ce191caf1796f1decb04ca
#
_cell.length_a   1.000
_cell.length_b   1.000
_cell.length_c   1.000
_cell.angle_alpha   90.00
_cell.angle_beta   90.00
_cell.angle_gamma   90.00
#
_symmetry.space_group_name_H-M   'P 1'
#
loop_
_entity.id
_entity.type
_entity.pdbx_description
1 polymer ?
#
loop_
_entity_poly.entity_id
_entity_poly.type
_entity_poly.pdbx_seq_one_letter_code
_entity_poly.pdbx_strand_id
1 'polypeptide(L)'
;MIAKLVFIGVHFAGLLVFVMACFGLGMIVFRRVIDALRSEHWLRFGLTVTFGLGVVILALQLFAIMGVLTVKEVITLITVGCFFAIVQWRQISLPCPSWRSLLFWEKIALLMLTAALLRTLLAPFHPSSVFDEVMYHLPHALRWKEAGRLTVNMWLRYPWFPFNYELLYSAALLIYDDIFAHLLHALAGWLCVLLIFQVCLKFTTDRVLASIAAVIWLVLTAEEFDGAYIDMGVALFVLGAAVAMWLWWESEQTQFAWIIGSFFLLGVAAGAKYQALTFIPIFVGAMLVRDRRLRVIGLALPVLMIPCLYWYARNALMTGDPFDPLGGPLFGFSDWNIGDYQYQIGDLHSHAARLPWLLWPAFIVPMLSEVWRSKRWRLAMGFGGYSILVWYVMTGGYVRYLIPALPVLSVIAARGWGWLLGTVRDDLFCDRLIFAGMNARSQLFLNDEWKRRFHRMMFFLCIIVFAGISLPSMRTSWREIAVTKAEREAYLSSHIPGYNVLTYLKRLPDVHAYQFGLEDAIYYAPQPIWGDWFGPGRYRDFCNLSAQRLAYNLTEMGLNTLIVHHARWPMITAKPEFSKYFELIIENQGVSAYRIKAR
;
A
#
# COMPACT_ATOMS: atom_id res chain seq x y z
N MET A 1 9.36 13.85 -25.40
CA MET A 1 7.91 13.63 -25.22
C MET A 1 7.47 12.25 -25.70
N ILE A 2 7.68 11.87 -26.96
CA ILE A 2 7.26 10.56 -27.51
C ILE A 2 7.85 9.39 -26.71
N ALA A 3 9.14 9.40 -26.40
CA ALA A 3 9.78 8.34 -25.62
C ALA A 3 9.11 8.12 -24.25
N LYS A 4 8.75 9.19 -23.52
CA LYS A 4 8.02 9.09 -22.25
C LYS A 4 6.63 8.46 -22.43
N LEU A 5 5.90 8.85 -23.48
CA LEU A 5 4.58 8.26 -23.78
C LEU A 5 4.69 6.77 -24.11
N VAL A 6 5.69 6.37 -24.90
CA VAL A 6 5.95 4.94 -25.20
C VAL A 6 6.30 4.19 -23.92
N PHE A 7 7.18 4.73 -23.07
CA PHE A 7 7.58 4.15 -21.80
C PHE A 7 6.36 3.91 -20.90
N ILE A 8 5.53 4.93 -20.68
CA ILE A 8 4.29 4.84 -19.93
C ILE A 8 3.35 3.79 -20.53
N GLY A 9 3.15 3.83 -21.86
CA GLY A 9 2.25 2.92 -22.57
C GLY A 9 2.65 1.46 -22.44
N VAL A 10 3.96 1.16 -22.52
CA VAL A 10 4.49 -0.21 -22.37
C VAL A 10 4.28 -0.73 -20.95
N HIS A 11 4.52 0.09 -19.92
CA HIS A 11 4.28 -0.29 -18.52
C HIS A 11 2.79 -0.52 -18.21
N PHE A 12 1.90 0.35 -18.71
CA PHE A 12 0.46 0.13 -18.56
C PHE A 12 -0.03 -1.09 -19.34
N ALA A 13 0.54 -1.39 -20.51
CA ALA A 13 0.22 -2.62 -21.23
C ALA A 13 0.64 -3.87 -20.42
N GLY A 14 1.84 -3.85 -19.83
CA GLY A 14 2.28 -4.91 -18.90
C GLY A 14 1.36 -5.05 -17.69
N LEU A 15 0.95 -3.92 -17.09
CA LEU A 15 0.01 -3.92 -15.97
C LEU A 15 -1.35 -4.49 -16.37
N LEU A 16 -1.86 -4.18 -17.56
CA LEU A 16 -3.11 -4.74 -18.06
C LEU A 16 -3.02 -6.27 -18.23
N VAL A 17 -1.92 -6.77 -18.78
CA VAL A 17 -1.66 -8.23 -18.89
C VAL A 17 -1.64 -8.86 -17.50
N PHE A 18 -1.00 -8.23 -16.53
CA PHE A 18 -0.96 -8.71 -15.16
C PHE A 18 -2.36 -8.72 -14.51
N VAL A 19 -3.16 -7.67 -14.69
CA VAL A 19 -4.56 -7.60 -14.22
C VAL A 19 -5.41 -8.70 -14.87
N MET A 20 -5.23 -8.96 -16.16
CA MET A 20 -5.90 -10.07 -16.85
C MET A 20 -5.50 -11.42 -16.25
N ALA A 21 -4.22 -11.63 -15.96
CA ALA A 21 -3.76 -12.85 -15.32
C ALA A 21 -4.39 -13.04 -13.93
N CYS A 22 -4.41 -11.98 -13.09
CA CYS A 22 -5.08 -12.00 -11.80
C CYS A 22 -6.58 -12.29 -11.95
N PHE A 23 -7.26 -11.66 -12.91
CA PHE A 23 -8.68 -11.91 -13.18
C PHE A 23 -8.92 -13.39 -13.50
N GLY A 24 -8.14 -13.99 -14.40
CA GLY A 24 -8.29 -15.41 -14.79
C GLY A 24 -8.08 -16.37 -13.63
N LEU A 25 -7.03 -16.16 -12.83
CA LEU A 25 -6.74 -16.98 -11.65
C LEU A 25 -7.82 -16.83 -10.58
N GLY A 26 -8.27 -15.60 -10.32
CA GLY A 26 -9.35 -15.33 -9.37
C GLY A 26 -10.67 -16.00 -9.78
N MET A 27 -11.02 -15.96 -11.08
CA MET A 27 -12.20 -16.60 -11.62
C MET A 27 -12.20 -18.11 -11.44
N ILE A 28 -11.05 -18.78 -11.57
CA ILE A 28 -10.98 -20.24 -11.41
C ILE A 28 -11.05 -20.64 -9.95
N VAL A 29 -10.19 -20.05 -9.12
CA VAL A 29 -10.04 -20.46 -7.73
C VAL A 29 -11.27 -20.10 -6.90
N PHE A 30 -11.84 -18.91 -7.14
CA PHE A 30 -12.98 -18.40 -6.37
C PHE A 30 -14.30 -18.36 -7.16
N ARG A 31 -14.44 -19.18 -8.19
CA ARG A 31 -15.62 -19.20 -9.07
C ARG A 31 -16.94 -19.21 -8.30
N ARG A 32 -17.06 -20.08 -7.29
CA ARG A 32 -18.31 -20.23 -6.50
C ARG A 32 -18.67 -18.93 -5.75
N VAL A 33 -17.68 -18.18 -5.30
CA VAL A 33 -17.85 -16.87 -4.64
C VAL A 33 -18.30 -15.84 -5.69
N ILE A 34 -17.60 -15.79 -6.81
CA ILE A 34 -17.74 -14.77 -7.83
C ILE A 34 -19.03 -14.92 -8.65
N ASP A 35 -19.48 -16.15 -8.88
CA ASP A 35 -20.73 -16.42 -9.61
C ASP A 35 -21.99 -15.89 -8.87
N ALA A 36 -21.93 -15.70 -7.57
CA ALA A 36 -22.98 -15.07 -6.81
C ALA A 36 -23.15 -13.56 -7.11
N LEU A 37 -22.15 -12.92 -7.75
CA LEU A 37 -22.15 -11.50 -8.12
C LEU A 37 -22.44 -11.25 -9.60
N ARG A 38 -23.13 -12.15 -10.31
CA ARG A 38 -23.35 -12.03 -11.77
C ARG A 38 -23.99 -10.72 -12.20
N SER A 39 -24.89 -10.14 -11.40
CA SER A 39 -25.53 -8.85 -11.67
C SER A 39 -24.69 -7.62 -11.28
N GLU A 40 -23.58 -7.82 -10.55
CA GLU A 40 -22.76 -6.76 -9.97
C GLU A 40 -21.42 -6.66 -10.71
N HIS A 41 -21.45 -6.32 -11.96
CA HIS A 41 -20.32 -6.45 -12.90
C HIS A 41 -19.00 -5.83 -12.38
N TRP A 42 -19.03 -4.57 -11.93
CA TRP A 42 -17.83 -3.87 -11.46
C TRP A 42 -17.33 -4.36 -10.10
N LEU A 43 -18.24 -4.65 -9.17
CA LEU A 43 -17.90 -5.25 -7.88
C LEU A 43 -17.29 -6.64 -8.08
N ARG A 44 -17.92 -7.45 -8.96
CA ARG A 44 -17.43 -8.76 -9.39
C ARG A 44 -16.03 -8.67 -9.97
N PHE A 45 -15.80 -7.73 -10.91
CA PHE A 45 -14.47 -7.54 -11.50
C PHE A 45 -13.43 -7.18 -10.46
N GLY A 46 -13.68 -6.17 -9.63
CA GLY A 46 -12.74 -5.73 -8.58
C GLY A 46 -12.38 -6.84 -7.60
N LEU A 47 -13.37 -7.56 -7.06
CA LEU A 47 -13.13 -8.69 -6.16
C LEU A 47 -12.41 -9.85 -6.86
N THR A 48 -12.73 -10.15 -8.12
CA THR A 48 -12.07 -11.22 -8.88
C THR A 48 -10.57 -10.93 -9.02
N VAL A 49 -10.21 -9.70 -9.40
CA VAL A 49 -8.81 -9.29 -9.51
C VAL A 49 -8.12 -9.33 -8.13
N THR A 50 -8.81 -8.89 -7.08
CA THR A 50 -8.28 -8.93 -5.70
C THR A 50 -8.00 -10.36 -5.23
N PHE A 51 -8.91 -11.29 -5.46
CA PHE A 51 -8.71 -12.71 -5.18
C PHE A 51 -7.54 -13.28 -6.00
N GLY A 52 -7.50 -12.95 -7.30
CA GLY A 52 -6.43 -13.40 -8.18
C GLY A 52 -5.06 -12.88 -7.77
N LEU A 53 -4.98 -11.63 -7.31
CA LEU A 53 -3.74 -11.06 -6.77
C LEU A 53 -3.26 -11.85 -5.54
N GLY A 54 -4.18 -12.23 -4.64
CA GLY A 54 -3.87 -13.11 -3.52
C GLY A 54 -3.38 -14.50 -3.95
N VAL A 55 -3.98 -15.06 -5.00
CA VAL A 55 -3.53 -16.35 -5.59
C VAL A 55 -2.13 -16.22 -6.21
N VAL A 56 -1.84 -15.12 -6.92
CA VAL A 56 -0.50 -14.84 -7.47
C VAL A 56 0.53 -14.76 -6.35
N ILE A 57 0.25 -14.00 -5.28
CA ILE A 57 1.14 -13.91 -4.11
C ILE A 57 1.41 -15.30 -3.51
N LEU A 58 0.38 -16.10 -3.30
CA LEU A 58 0.54 -17.46 -2.77
C LEU A 58 1.39 -18.35 -3.70
N ALA A 59 1.18 -18.27 -5.01
CA ALA A 59 1.99 -19.01 -5.98
C ALA A 59 3.47 -18.58 -5.97
N LEU A 60 3.72 -17.26 -5.93
CA LEU A 60 5.08 -16.72 -5.81
C LEU A 60 5.75 -17.14 -4.50
N GLN A 61 4.99 -17.16 -3.38
CA GLN A 61 5.49 -17.64 -2.10
C GLN A 61 5.91 -19.11 -2.20
N LEU A 62 5.10 -19.96 -2.81
CA LEU A 62 5.42 -21.37 -3.01
C LEU A 62 6.65 -21.53 -3.90
N PHE A 63 6.77 -20.79 -5.02
CA PHE A 63 7.96 -20.82 -5.87
C PHE A 63 9.21 -20.41 -5.09
N ALA A 64 9.11 -19.38 -4.29
CA ALA A 64 10.24 -18.89 -3.49
C ALA A 64 10.63 -19.85 -2.36
N ILE A 65 9.67 -20.53 -1.73
CA ILE A 65 9.95 -21.59 -0.73
C ILE A 65 10.63 -22.78 -1.39
N MET A 66 10.18 -23.19 -2.59
CA MET A 66 10.76 -24.30 -3.34
C MET A 66 12.12 -23.96 -4.01
N GLY A 67 12.55 -22.69 -3.98
CA GLY A 67 13.80 -22.27 -4.62
C GLY A 67 13.73 -22.16 -6.16
N VAL A 68 12.54 -21.95 -6.70
CA VAL A 68 12.27 -21.83 -8.14
C VAL A 68 11.63 -20.50 -8.53
N LEU A 69 11.87 -19.44 -7.76
CA LEU A 69 11.39 -18.10 -8.09
C LEU A 69 12.22 -17.52 -9.24
N THR A 70 11.89 -17.86 -10.46
CA THR A 70 12.61 -17.43 -11.67
C THR A 70 11.68 -16.78 -12.70
N VAL A 71 12.26 -16.15 -13.71
CA VAL A 71 11.54 -15.52 -14.84
C VAL A 71 10.56 -16.49 -15.49
N LYS A 72 10.98 -17.76 -15.67
CA LYS A 72 10.18 -18.79 -16.34
C LYS A 72 8.88 -19.07 -15.57
N GLU A 73 8.96 -19.27 -14.27
CA GLU A 73 7.80 -19.59 -13.42
C GLU A 73 6.84 -18.40 -13.33
N VAL A 74 7.38 -17.17 -13.22
CA VAL A 74 6.56 -15.94 -13.20
C VAL A 74 5.82 -15.75 -14.53
N ILE A 75 6.50 -15.90 -15.67
CA ILE A 75 5.87 -15.82 -17.00
C ILE A 75 4.83 -16.93 -17.18
N THR A 76 5.13 -18.15 -16.74
CA THR A 76 4.20 -19.28 -16.82
C THR A 76 2.93 -18.98 -16.02
N LEU A 77 3.06 -18.47 -14.79
CA LEU A 77 1.93 -18.10 -13.95
C LEU A 77 1.03 -17.02 -14.61
N ILE A 78 1.65 -15.98 -15.17
CA ILE A 78 0.96 -14.91 -15.89
C ILE A 78 0.25 -15.48 -17.13
N THR A 79 0.94 -16.31 -17.91
CA THR A 79 0.38 -16.92 -19.13
C THR A 79 -0.82 -17.80 -18.82
N VAL A 80 -0.73 -18.65 -17.79
CA VAL A 80 -1.85 -19.48 -17.31
C VAL A 80 -3.04 -18.61 -16.89
N GLY A 81 -2.79 -17.55 -16.13
CA GLY A 81 -3.82 -16.61 -15.72
C GLY A 81 -4.49 -15.94 -16.92
N CYS A 82 -3.73 -15.44 -17.89
CA CYS A 82 -4.26 -14.84 -19.12
C CYS A 82 -5.05 -15.85 -19.96
N PHE A 83 -4.59 -17.08 -20.08
CA PHE A 83 -5.33 -18.14 -20.75
C PHE A 83 -6.73 -18.31 -20.15
N PHE A 84 -6.82 -18.40 -18.83
CA PHE A 84 -8.10 -18.53 -18.16
C PHE A 84 -8.97 -17.26 -18.27
N ALA A 85 -8.39 -16.08 -18.31
CA ALA A 85 -9.11 -14.85 -18.58
C ALA A 85 -9.75 -14.85 -19.99
N ILE A 86 -8.99 -15.31 -20.99
CA ILE A 86 -9.47 -15.44 -22.38
C ILE A 86 -10.61 -16.47 -22.49
N VAL A 87 -10.46 -17.64 -21.87
CA VAL A 87 -11.51 -18.68 -21.86
C VAL A 87 -12.81 -18.13 -21.24
N GLN A 88 -12.71 -17.24 -20.26
CA GLN A 88 -13.85 -16.66 -19.57
C GLN A 88 -14.23 -15.26 -20.06
N TRP A 89 -13.63 -14.79 -21.16
CA TRP A 89 -13.85 -13.45 -21.72
C TRP A 89 -15.33 -13.05 -21.83
N ARG A 90 -16.17 -13.98 -22.28
CA ARG A 90 -17.62 -13.74 -22.44
C ARG A 90 -18.35 -13.44 -21.12
N GLN A 91 -17.73 -13.70 -19.98
CA GLN A 91 -18.29 -13.39 -18.67
C GLN A 91 -17.90 -11.99 -18.18
N ILE A 92 -16.98 -11.31 -18.89
CA ILE A 92 -16.56 -9.95 -18.58
C ILE A 92 -17.55 -9.00 -19.28
N SER A 93 -18.41 -8.38 -18.49
CA SER A 93 -19.27 -7.30 -18.94
C SER A 93 -19.07 -6.14 -17.96
N LEU A 94 -18.64 -5.00 -18.45
CA LEU A 94 -18.39 -3.80 -17.63
C LEU A 94 -19.25 -2.65 -18.19
N PRO A 95 -20.56 -2.64 -17.88
CA PRO A 95 -21.46 -1.62 -18.39
C PRO A 95 -21.10 -0.26 -17.80
N CYS A 96 -20.99 0.73 -18.67
CA CYS A 96 -20.83 2.12 -18.28
C CYS A 96 -22.16 2.86 -18.49
N PRO A 97 -22.63 3.63 -17.51
CA PRO A 97 -23.80 4.46 -17.70
C PRO A 97 -23.53 5.49 -18.80
N SER A 98 -24.53 5.78 -19.61
CA SER A 98 -24.44 6.85 -20.61
C SER A 98 -24.21 8.19 -19.90
N TRP A 99 -23.23 8.97 -20.33
CA TRP A 99 -23.01 10.33 -19.81
C TRP A 99 -24.28 11.19 -19.83
N ARG A 100 -25.15 10.99 -20.83
CA ARG A 100 -26.42 11.74 -20.97
C ARG A 100 -27.43 11.38 -19.90
N SER A 101 -27.39 10.15 -19.36
CA SER A 101 -28.34 9.70 -18.32
C SER A 101 -27.95 10.12 -16.91
N LEU A 102 -26.76 10.68 -16.72
CA LEU A 102 -26.28 11.13 -15.40
C LEU A 102 -26.89 12.48 -15.03
N LEU A 103 -27.25 12.64 -13.76
CA LEU A 103 -27.66 13.92 -13.19
C LEU A 103 -26.48 14.90 -13.19
N PHE A 104 -26.77 16.18 -13.09
CA PHE A 104 -25.73 17.22 -13.09
C PHE A 104 -24.68 17.00 -11.98
N TRP A 105 -25.09 16.73 -10.76
CA TRP A 105 -24.20 16.52 -9.63
C TRP A 105 -23.43 15.20 -9.71
N GLU A 106 -24.01 14.17 -10.31
CA GLU A 106 -23.28 12.94 -10.61
C GLU A 106 -22.13 13.19 -11.59
N LYS A 107 -22.36 14.04 -12.62
CA LYS A 107 -21.30 14.45 -13.56
C LYS A 107 -20.17 15.19 -12.85
N ILE A 108 -20.51 16.17 -11.99
CA ILE A 108 -19.51 16.90 -11.20
C ILE A 108 -18.69 15.94 -10.33
N ALA A 109 -19.36 15.08 -9.56
CA ALA A 109 -18.70 14.16 -8.65
C ALA A 109 -17.80 13.15 -9.40
N LEU A 110 -18.24 12.65 -10.56
CA LEU A 110 -17.42 11.77 -11.40
C LEU A 110 -16.22 12.51 -12.03
N LEU A 111 -16.38 13.78 -12.41
CA LEU A 111 -15.25 14.59 -12.88
C LEU A 111 -14.23 14.82 -11.76
N MET A 112 -14.69 15.09 -10.53
CA MET A 112 -13.83 15.19 -9.37
C MET A 112 -13.05 13.89 -9.12
N LEU A 113 -13.74 12.76 -9.15
CA LEU A 113 -13.12 11.45 -9.03
C LEU A 113 -12.09 11.20 -10.14
N THR A 114 -12.45 11.53 -11.39
CA THR A 114 -11.54 11.38 -12.53
C THR A 114 -10.28 12.24 -12.36
N ALA A 115 -10.43 13.49 -11.94
CA ALA A 115 -9.29 14.38 -11.73
C ALA A 115 -8.38 13.89 -10.58
N ALA A 116 -8.97 13.39 -9.49
CA ALA A 116 -8.20 12.77 -8.39
C ALA A 116 -7.45 11.51 -8.85
N LEU A 117 -8.08 10.66 -9.69
CA LEU A 117 -7.44 9.50 -10.31
C LEU A 117 -6.29 9.89 -11.23
N LEU A 118 -6.50 10.87 -12.12
CA LEU A 118 -5.46 11.32 -13.07
C LEU A 118 -4.19 11.76 -12.35
N ARG A 119 -4.31 12.38 -11.16
CA ARG A 119 -3.17 12.75 -10.33
C ARG A 119 -2.30 11.53 -9.98
N THR A 120 -2.91 10.37 -9.73
CA THR A 120 -2.20 9.16 -9.30
C THR A 120 -1.62 8.33 -10.45
N LEU A 121 -2.03 8.58 -11.72
CA LEU A 121 -1.60 7.76 -12.85
C LEU A 121 -0.13 7.93 -13.22
N LEU A 122 0.45 9.11 -13.01
CA LEU A 122 1.84 9.39 -13.34
C LEU A 122 2.77 9.30 -12.13
N ALA A 123 2.23 9.29 -10.92
CA ALA A 123 3.01 9.20 -9.70
C ALA A 123 3.99 8.01 -9.68
N PRO A 124 3.61 6.78 -10.14
CA PRO A 124 4.51 5.62 -10.07
C PRO A 124 5.73 5.67 -11.00
N PHE A 125 5.86 6.65 -11.91
CA PHE A 125 6.81 6.59 -13.03
C PHE A 125 8.17 7.26 -12.78
N HIS A 126 8.50 7.63 -11.55
CA HIS A 126 9.86 8.08 -11.21
C HIS A 126 10.73 6.90 -10.75
N PRO A 127 12.07 6.99 -10.87
CA PRO A 127 12.97 5.98 -10.32
C PRO A 127 12.81 5.84 -8.80
N SER A 128 12.98 4.62 -8.29
CA SER A 128 12.82 4.30 -6.86
C SER A 128 13.68 5.20 -5.97
N SER A 129 13.04 5.99 -5.11
CA SER A 129 13.71 6.97 -4.26
C SER A 129 13.02 7.20 -2.92
N VAL A 130 11.91 6.53 -2.67
CA VAL A 130 11.12 6.68 -1.45
C VAL A 130 11.77 5.89 -0.32
N PHE A 131 11.77 6.45 0.91
CA PHE A 131 12.56 5.98 2.03
C PHE A 131 12.40 4.48 2.34
N ASP A 132 11.20 4.01 2.67
CA ASP A 132 10.96 2.60 3.03
C ASP A 132 11.23 1.65 1.86
N GLU A 133 10.89 2.09 0.65
CA GLU A 133 11.05 1.36 -0.58
C GLU A 133 12.51 0.96 -0.82
N VAL A 134 13.42 1.96 -0.78
CA VAL A 134 14.84 1.75 -1.07
C VAL A 134 15.62 1.25 0.14
N MET A 135 15.03 1.36 1.34
CA MET A 135 15.62 0.89 2.58
C MET A 135 15.45 -0.62 2.78
N TYR A 136 14.24 -1.16 2.58
CA TYR A 136 14.00 -2.58 2.85
C TYR A 136 13.03 -3.29 1.90
N HIS A 137 11.97 -2.67 1.35
CA HIS A 137 11.02 -3.37 0.48
C HIS A 137 11.68 -3.90 -0.80
N LEU A 138 12.28 -3.04 -1.60
CA LEU A 138 12.98 -3.44 -2.81
C LEU A 138 14.29 -4.19 -2.53
N PRO A 139 15.11 -3.87 -1.50
CA PRO A 139 16.25 -4.68 -1.13
C PRO A 139 15.93 -6.15 -0.84
N HIS A 140 14.89 -6.44 -0.04
CA HIS A 140 14.45 -7.82 0.18
C HIS A 140 13.99 -8.49 -1.12
N ALA A 141 13.15 -7.82 -1.90
CA ALA A 141 12.68 -8.31 -3.19
C ALA A 141 13.82 -8.63 -4.16
N LEU A 142 14.83 -7.75 -4.21
CA LEU A 142 16.03 -7.94 -5.04
C LEU A 142 16.83 -9.17 -4.61
N ARG A 143 17.01 -9.38 -3.29
CA ARG A 143 17.74 -10.56 -2.79
C ARG A 143 17.04 -11.86 -3.15
N TRP A 144 15.71 -11.92 -3.03
CA TRP A 144 14.95 -13.13 -3.40
C TRP A 144 14.96 -13.37 -4.91
N LYS A 145 14.86 -12.30 -5.72
CA LYS A 145 15.06 -12.39 -7.18
C LYS A 145 16.41 -13.01 -7.53
N GLU A 146 17.50 -12.54 -6.90
CA GLU A 146 18.86 -13.00 -7.18
C GLU A 146 19.11 -14.43 -6.68
N ALA A 147 18.56 -14.78 -5.51
CA ALA A 147 18.68 -16.10 -4.92
C ALA A 147 17.73 -17.15 -5.54
N GLY A 148 16.68 -16.74 -6.25
CA GLY A 148 15.60 -17.61 -6.71
C GLY A 148 14.76 -18.22 -5.58
N ARG A 149 14.93 -17.75 -4.34
CA ARG A 149 14.29 -18.29 -3.12
C ARG A 149 14.21 -17.24 -2.01
N LEU A 150 13.37 -17.52 -1.00
CA LEU A 150 13.34 -16.73 0.21
C LEU A 150 14.64 -16.89 1.00
N THR A 151 15.27 -15.77 1.32
CA THR A 151 16.47 -15.68 2.17
C THR A 151 16.22 -14.70 3.30
N VAL A 152 16.78 -14.98 4.48
CA VAL A 152 16.84 -14.04 5.60
C VAL A 152 18.15 -13.29 5.51
N ASN A 153 18.10 -11.97 5.44
CA ASN A 153 19.26 -11.11 5.30
C ASN A 153 19.37 -10.22 6.52
N MET A 154 20.20 -10.61 7.49
CA MET A 154 20.34 -9.96 8.81
C MET A 154 20.88 -8.54 8.75
N TRP A 155 21.48 -8.15 7.64
CA TRP A 155 21.98 -6.80 7.36
C TRP A 155 20.92 -5.86 6.76
N LEU A 156 19.74 -6.38 6.40
CA LEU A 156 18.58 -5.58 5.99
C LEU A 156 17.66 -5.32 7.18
N ARG A 157 17.01 -4.16 7.18
CA ARG A 157 15.99 -3.83 8.16
C ARG A 157 14.83 -4.82 8.10
N TYR A 158 14.30 -5.21 9.24
CA TYR A 158 13.13 -6.08 9.40
C TYR A 158 13.26 -7.49 8.77
N PRO A 159 14.35 -8.24 8.96
CA PRO A 159 14.58 -9.53 8.29
C PRO A 159 13.48 -10.57 8.58
N TRP A 160 12.75 -10.42 9.67
CA TRP A 160 11.74 -11.35 10.15
C TRP A 160 10.31 -10.92 9.89
N PHE A 161 10.06 -9.75 9.28
CA PHE A 161 8.71 -9.32 8.96
C PHE A 161 8.03 -10.26 7.95
N PRO A 162 6.69 -10.29 7.92
CA PRO A 162 5.95 -10.96 6.86
C PRO A 162 5.97 -10.11 5.58
N PHE A 163 6.23 -10.72 4.43
CA PHE A 163 6.58 -10.04 3.18
C PHE A 163 5.80 -10.56 1.97
N ASN A 164 4.53 -10.93 2.13
CA ASN A 164 3.72 -11.41 1.02
C ASN A 164 3.68 -10.45 -0.16
N TYR A 165 3.60 -9.14 0.11
CA TYR A 165 3.44 -8.15 -0.96
C TYR A 165 4.74 -7.92 -1.73
N GLU A 166 5.88 -7.99 -1.09
CA GLU A 166 7.21 -7.85 -1.69
C GLU A 166 7.56 -9.00 -2.66
N LEU A 167 6.87 -10.13 -2.59
CA LEU A 167 6.97 -11.18 -3.61
C LEU A 167 6.48 -10.69 -4.98
N LEU A 168 5.49 -9.78 -5.02
CA LEU A 168 5.10 -9.11 -6.26
C LEU A 168 6.22 -8.23 -6.80
N TYR A 169 6.97 -7.56 -5.93
CA TYR A 169 8.12 -6.75 -6.32
C TYR A 169 9.27 -7.62 -6.84
N SER A 170 9.50 -8.79 -6.22
CA SER A 170 10.45 -9.77 -6.77
C SER A 170 10.06 -10.19 -8.18
N ALA A 171 8.77 -10.46 -8.42
CA ALA A 171 8.27 -10.79 -9.75
C ALA A 171 8.40 -9.60 -10.72
N ALA A 172 8.09 -8.37 -10.28
CA ALA A 172 8.29 -7.16 -11.09
C ALA A 172 9.74 -6.99 -11.51
N LEU A 173 10.68 -7.14 -10.58
CA LEU A 173 12.12 -7.04 -10.85
C LEU A 173 12.65 -8.18 -11.72
N LEU A 174 11.99 -9.37 -11.73
CA LEU A 174 12.36 -10.50 -12.59
C LEU A 174 11.99 -10.27 -14.06
N ILE A 175 10.81 -9.70 -14.33
CA ILE A 175 10.24 -9.62 -15.69
C ILE A 175 10.24 -8.20 -16.27
N TYR A 176 10.49 -7.20 -15.44
CA TYR A 176 10.40 -5.77 -15.80
C TYR A 176 11.47 -4.96 -15.05
N ASP A 177 11.03 -4.04 -14.16
CA ASP A 177 11.88 -3.12 -13.40
C ASP A 177 11.19 -2.67 -12.09
N ASP A 178 11.79 -1.71 -11.40
CA ASP A 178 11.29 -1.10 -10.16
C ASP A 178 10.07 -0.19 -10.38
N ILE A 179 9.92 0.44 -11.55
CA ILE A 179 8.71 1.18 -11.93
C ILE A 179 7.49 0.25 -11.95
N PHE A 180 7.68 -0.98 -12.41
CA PHE A 180 6.58 -1.94 -12.40
C PHE A 180 6.20 -2.37 -10.98
N ALA A 181 7.14 -2.37 -10.03
CA ALA A 181 6.83 -2.57 -8.60
C ALA A 181 5.95 -1.44 -8.04
N HIS A 182 6.25 -0.16 -8.39
CA HIS A 182 5.39 0.98 -8.06
C HIS A 182 3.97 0.81 -8.62
N LEU A 183 3.86 0.40 -9.89
CA LEU A 183 2.58 0.18 -10.54
C LEU A 183 1.76 -0.94 -9.88
N LEU A 184 2.40 -1.99 -9.36
CA LEU A 184 1.70 -3.04 -8.62
C LEU A 184 1.14 -2.53 -7.28
N HIS A 185 1.86 -1.63 -6.60
CA HIS A 185 1.34 -0.96 -5.41
C HIS A 185 0.20 0.01 -5.75
N ALA A 186 0.37 0.84 -6.78
CA ALA A 186 -0.67 1.76 -7.26
C ALA A 186 -1.92 1.01 -7.74
N LEU A 187 -1.78 -0.17 -8.35
CA LEU A 187 -2.91 -1.04 -8.73
C LEU A 187 -3.79 -1.37 -7.53
N ALA A 188 -3.21 -1.70 -6.38
CA ALA A 188 -3.98 -1.95 -5.18
C ALA A 188 -4.79 -0.73 -4.75
N GLY A 189 -4.21 0.47 -4.82
CA GLY A 189 -4.89 1.73 -4.57
C GLY A 189 -6.06 1.98 -5.54
N TRP A 190 -5.88 1.73 -6.84
CA TRP A 190 -6.95 1.87 -7.85
C TRP A 190 -8.05 0.83 -7.70
N LEU A 191 -7.72 -0.41 -7.32
CA LEU A 191 -8.72 -1.43 -6.99
C LEU A 191 -9.52 -1.05 -5.74
N CYS A 192 -8.87 -0.43 -4.74
CA CYS A 192 -9.59 0.15 -3.60
C CYS A 192 -10.58 1.23 -4.05
N VAL A 193 -10.21 2.15 -4.95
CA VAL A 193 -11.13 3.15 -5.52
C VAL A 193 -12.36 2.49 -6.11
N LEU A 194 -12.16 1.45 -6.95
CA LEU A 194 -13.25 0.72 -7.57
C LEU A 194 -14.17 0.06 -6.53
N LEU A 195 -13.59 -0.66 -5.56
CA LEU A 195 -14.37 -1.36 -4.54
C LEU A 195 -15.09 -0.39 -3.60
N ILE A 196 -14.44 0.70 -3.16
CA ILE A 196 -15.06 1.76 -2.34
C ILE A 196 -16.27 2.35 -3.06
N PHE A 197 -16.11 2.72 -4.34
CA PHE A 197 -17.20 3.26 -5.15
C PHE A 197 -18.36 2.28 -5.21
N GLN A 198 -18.12 1.00 -5.54
CA GLN A 198 -19.15 -0.02 -5.67
C GLN A 198 -19.85 -0.33 -4.35
N VAL A 199 -19.10 -0.43 -3.26
CA VAL A 199 -19.65 -0.66 -1.92
C VAL A 199 -20.50 0.52 -1.47
N CYS A 200 -20.00 1.74 -1.62
CA CYS A 200 -20.76 2.95 -1.25
C CYS A 200 -22.05 3.07 -2.10
N LEU A 201 -21.96 2.82 -3.40
CA LEU A 201 -23.13 2.80 -4.28
C LEU A 201 -24.18 1.77 -3.85
N LYS A 202 -23.75 0.59 -3.41
CA LYS A 202 -24.64 -0.46 -2.86
C LYS A 202 -25.27 -0.06 -1.53
N PHE A 203 -24.54 0.67 -0.69
CA PHE A 203 -25.01 1.07 0.62
C PHE A 203 -25.97 2.26 0.55
N THR A 204 -25.75 3.19 -0.38
CA THR A 204 -26.45 4.48 -0.44
C THR A 204 -27.37 4.61 -1.67
N THR A 205 -27.16 3.81 -2.72
CA THR A 205 -27.79 3.96 -4.06
C THR A 205 -27.53 5.34 -4.70
N ASP A 206 -26.46 6.02 -4.29
CA ASP A 206 -26.14 7.40 -4.67
C ASP A 206 -24.70 7.46 -5.24
N ARG A 207 -24.57 7.86 -6.53
CA ARG A 207 -23.30 7.97 -7.23
C ARG A 207 -22.44 9.13 -6.75
N VAL A 208 -23.08 10.19 -6.25
CA VAL A 208 -22.34 11.35 -5.70
C VAL A 208 -21.62 10.92 -4.42
N LEU A 209 -22.32 10.22 -3.51
CA LEU A 209 -21.72 9.71 -2.29
C LEU A 209 -20.64 8.65 -2.58
N ALA A 210 -20.88 7.79 -3.58
CA ALA A 210 -19.88 6.82 -4.02
C ALA A 210 -18.61 7.50 -4.56
N SER A 211 -18.76 8.59 -5.31
CA SER A 211 -17.63 9.39 -5.79
C SER A 211 -16.91 10.10 -4.64
N ILE A 212 -17.65 10.67 -3.69
CA ILE A 212 -17.06 11.32 -2.48
C ILE A 212 -16.25 10.30 -1.67
N ALA A 213 -16.77 9.09 -1.44
CA ALA A 213 -16.05 8.04 -0.73
C ALA A 213 -14.71 7.70 -1.40
N ALA A 214 -14.73 7.53 -2.73
CA ALA A 214 -13.55 7.24 -3.53
C ALA A 214 -12.55 8.43 -3.55
N VAL A 215 -13.05 9.67 -3.59
CA VAL A 215 -12.20 10.88 -3.51
C VAL A 215 -11.55 11.02 -2.12
N ILE A 216 -12.28 10.74 -1.03
CA ILE A 216 -11.70 10.73 0.32
C ILE A 216 -10.50 9.77 0.39
N TRP A 217 -10.66 8.55 -0.13
CA TRP A 217 -9.57 7.58 -0.22
C TRP A 217 -8.38 8.16 -0.99
N LEU A 218 -8.58 8.64 -2.23
CA LEU A 218 -7.52 9.16 -3.09
C LEU A 218 -6.79 10.37 -2.50
N VAL A 219 -7.52 11.25 -1.78
CA VAL A 219 -6.90 12.43 -1.14
C VAL A 219 -6.04 12.02 0.05
N LEU A 220 -6.51 11.08 0.86
CA LEU A 220 -5.81 10.66 2.08
C LEU A 220 -4.65 9.69 1.81
N THR A 221 -4.58 9.09 0.62
CA THR A 221 -3.51 8.17 0.22
C THR A 221 -2.71 8.65 -0.99
N ALA A 222 -2.81 9.94 -1.35
CA ALA A 222 -2.22 10.48 -2.57
C ALA A 222 -0.70 10.27 -2.66
N GLU A 223 0.00 10.34 -1.54
CA GLU A 223 1.46 10.18 -1.44
C GLU A 223 1.89 8.72 -1.48
N GLU A 224 0.98 7.77 -1.26
CA GLU A 224 1.30 6.34 -1.30
C GLU A 224 1.40 5.79 -2.74
N PHE A 225 0.99 6.57 -3.76
CA PHE A 225 1.00 6.12 -5.15
C PHE A 225 2.37 6.25 -5.84
N ASP A 226 3.34 6.86 -5.21
CA ASP A 226 4.64 7.18 -5.79
C ASP A 226 5.74 6.16 -5.50
N GLY A 227 5.49 5.11 -4.72
CA GLY A 227 6.52 4.15 -4.35
C GLY A 227 6.03 2.72 -4.16
N ALA A 228 6.98 1.81 -4.01
CA ALA A 228 6.75 0.40 -3.73
C ALA A 228 6.60 0.15 -2.21
N TYR A 229 5.56 0.73 -1.62
CA TYR A 229 5.10 0.43 -0.26
C TYR A 229 4.20 -0.83 -0.23
N ILE A 230 3.57 -1.13 0.89
CA ILE A 230 2.65 -2.26 1.05
C ILE A 230 1.27 -1.86 1.57
N ASP A 231 1.13 -0.64 2.04
CA ASP A 231 -0.05 -0.18 2.79
C ASP A 231 -1.34 -0.24 1.99
N MET A 232 -1.32 0.16 0.69
CA MET A 232 -2.47 0.02 -0.20
C MET A 232 -2.79 -1.46 -0.51
N GLY A 233 -1.77 -2.32 -0.58
CA GLY A 233 -1.97 -3.76 -0.74
C GLY A 233 -2.69 -4.38 0.44
N VAL A 234 -2.27 -4.05 1.66
CA VAL A 234 -2.94 -4.49 2.89
C VAL A 234 -4.37 -3.94 2.94
N ALA A 235 -4.57 -2.66 2.59
CA ALA A 235 -5.91 -2.05 2.53
C ALA A 235 -6.84 -2.76 1.54
N LEU A 236 -6.34 -3.12 0.36
CA LEU A 236 -7.10 -3.85 -0.64
C LEU A 236 -7.56 -5.23 -0.13
N PHE A 237 -6.66 -5.98 0.49
CA PHE A 237 -7.00 -7.31 1.01
C PHE A 237 -7.94 -7.26 2.20
N VAL A 238 -7.76 -6.30 3.12
CA VAL A 238 -8.68 -6.06 4.25
C VAL A 238 -10.05 -5.61 3.74
N LEU A 239 -10.12 -4.70 2.75
CA LEU A 239 -11.37 -4.28 2.13
C LEU A 239 -12.06 -5.45 1.42
N GLY A 240 -11.32 -6.21 0.61
CA GLY A 240 -11.86 -7.40 -0.07
C GLY A 240 -12.40 -8.43 0.91
N ALA A 241 -11.69 -8.67 2.02
CA ALA A 241 -12.14 -9.53 3.11
C ALA A 241 -13.43 -9.00 3.77
N ALA A 242 -13.50 -7.68 4.04
CA ALA A 242 -14.67 -7.04 4.62
C ALA A 242 -15.89 -7.10 3.68
N VAL A 243 -15.68 -6.90 2.37
CA VAL A 243 -16.74 -7.05 1.36
C VAL A 243 -17.24 -8.49 1.29
N ALA A 244 -16.36 -9.48 1.28
CA ALA A 244 -16.75 -10.88 1.29
C ALA A 244 -17.53 -11.25 2.58
N MET A 245 -17.10 -10.73 3.75
CA MET A 245 -17.79 -10.89 5.03
C MET A 245 -19.18 -10.24 4.99
N TRP A 246 -19.30 -9.03 4.45
CA TRP A 246 -20.59 -8.36 4.28
C TRP A 246 -21.53 -9.16 3.37
N LEU A 247 -21.07 -9.63 2.21
CA LEU A 247 -21.86 -10.44 1.28
C LEU A 247 -22.33 -11.76 1.91
N TRP A 248 -21.46 -12.40 2.70
CA TRP A 248 -21.88 -13.53 3.52
C TRP A 248 -22.96 -13.15 4.53
N TRP A 249 -22.83 -12.00 5.18
CA TRP A 249 -23.78 -11.55 6.19
C TRP A 249 -25.17 -11.26 5.63
N GLU A 250 -25.26 -10.79 4.39
CA GLU A 250 -26.54 -10.53 3.71
C GLU A 250 -27.13 -11.76 2.99
N SER A 251 -26.35 -12.81 2.72
CA SER A 251 -26.84 -14.01 2.03
C SER A 251 -27.88 -14.75 2.87
N GLU A 252 -29.01 -15.13 2.28
CA GLU A 252 -30.07 -15.92 2.97
C GLU A 252 -29.62 -17.34 3.22
N GLN A 253 -28.90 -17.94 2.27
CA GLN A 253 -28.24 -19.24 2.43
C GLN A 253 -26.82 -18.98 2.94
N THR A 254 -26.38 -19.74 3.94
CA THR A 254 -25.00 -19.69 4.46
C THR A 254 -24.02 -20.16 3.38
N GLN A 255 -23.70 -19.26 2.45
CA GLN A 255 -22.70 -19.52 1.41
C GLN A 255 -21.31 -19.48 2.05
N PHE A 256 -20.89 -20.61 2.55
CA PHE A 256 -19.59 -20.79 3.22
C PHE A 256 -18.40 -20.32 2.34
N ALA A 257 -18.56 -20.34 1.03
CA ALA A 257 -17.56 -19.85 0.09
C ALA A 257 -17.14 -18.39 0.34
N TRP A 258 -18.05 -17.52 0.79
CA TRP A 258 -17.72 -16.14 1.13
C TRP A 258 -16.80 -16.03 2.36
N ILE A 259 -16.99 -16.90 3.36
CA ILE A 259 -16.12 -16.98 4.54
C ILE A 259 -14.72 -17.42 4.11
N ILE A 260 -14.62 -18.46 3.26
CA ILE A 260 -13.34 -18.89 2.69
C ILE A 260 -12.63 -17.73 2.00
N GLY A 261 -13.34 -17.02 1.12
CA GLY A 261 -12.78 -15.85 0.42
C GLY A 261 -12.33 -14.74 1.39
N SER A 262 -13.17 -14.43 2.39
CA SER A 262 -12.86 -13.41 3.39
C SER A 262 -11.60 -13.74 4.18
N PHE A 263 -11.50 -14.95 4.73
CA PHE A 263 -10.35 -15.36 5.53
C PHE A 263 -9.10 -15.62 4.71
N PHE A 264 -9.23 -16.04 3.45
CA PHE A 264 -8.10 -16.10 2.52
C PHE A 264 -7.46 -14.73 2.33
N LEU A 265 -8.26 -13.70 1.98
CA LEU A 265 -7.74 -12.35 1.77
C LEU A 265 -7.17 -11.75 3.07
N LEU A 266 -7.82 -11.99 4.21
CA LEU A 266 -7.29 -11.56 5.50
C LEU A 266 -5.94 -12.22 5.82
N GLY A 267 -5.77 -13.51 5.45
CA GLY A 267 -4.51 -14.23 5.56
C GLY A 267 -3.42 -13.67 4.64
N VAL A 268 -3.78 -13.28 3.40
CA VAL A 268 -2.83 -12.58 2.50
C VAL A 268 -2.35 -11.26 3.12
N ALA A 269 -3.27 -10.48 3.70
CA ALA A 269 -2.95 -9.25 4.42
C ALA A 269 -2.07 -9.50 5.64
N ALA A 270 -2.39 -10.53 6.46
CA ALA A 270 -1.60 -10.92 7.64
C ALA A 270 -0.19 -11.40 7.27
N GLY A 271 -0.03 -12.03 6.11
CA GLY A 271 1.28 -12.38 5.56
C GLY A 271 2.04 -11.22 4.92
N ALA A 272 1.42 -10.04 4.77
CA ALA A 272 2.07 -8.84 4.24
C ALA A 272 2.51 -7.85 5.34
N LYS A 273 1.75 -7.76 6.43
CA LYS A 273 2.06 -6.81 7.52
C LYS A 273 1.45 -7.28 8.84
N TYR A 274 2.22 -7.25 9.94
CA TYR A 274 1.74 -7.60 11.28
C TYR A 274 0.47 -6.85 11.69
N GLN A 275 0.32 -5.60 11.27
CA GLN A 275 -0.87 -4.81 11.53
C GLN A 275 -2.16 -5.52 11.10
N ALA A 276 -2.14 -6.31 10.03
CA ALA A 276 -3.33 -7.00 9.55
C ALA A 276 -3.87 -8.04 10.55
N LEU A 277 -3.04 -8.54 11.47
CA LEU A 277 -3.48 -9.42 12.57
C LEU A 277 -4.52 -8.75 13.46
N THR A 278 -4.45 -7.42 13.62
CA THR A 278 -5.40 -6.67 14.44
C THR A 278 -6.83 -6.70 13.91
N PHE A 279 -7.03 -7.04 12.63
CA PHE A 279 -8.37 -7.18 12.06
C PHE A 279 -8.99 -8.56 12.31
N ILE A 280 -8.20 -9.59 12.64
CA ILE A 280 -8.73 -10.95 12.88
C ILE A 280 -9.85 -10.97 13.95
N PRO A 281 -9.71 -10.31 15.11
CA PRO A 281 -10.74 -10.33 16.15
C PRO A 281 -12.10 -9.81 15.69
N ILE A 282 -12.14 -8.72 14.89
CA ILE A 282 -13.42 -8.17 14.43
C ILE A 282 -14.10 -9.09 13.39
N PHE A 283 -13.31 -9.79 12.54
CA PHE A 283 -13.86 -10.77 11.59
C PHE A 283 -14.40 -12.01 12.30
N VAL A 284 -13.66 -12.54 13.27
CA VAL A 284 -14.12 -13.67 14.12
C VAL A 284 -15.34 -13.26 14.94
N GLY A 285 -15.34 -12.05 15.52
CA GLY A 285 -16.47 -11.50 16.26
C GLY A 285 -17.73 -11.38 15.38
N ALA A 286 -17.61 -10.89 14.16
CA ALA A 286 -18.70 -10.83 13.20
C ALA A 286 -19.26 -12.23 12.87
N MET A 287 -18.39 -13.22 12.71
CA MET A 287 -18.83 -14.62 12.51
C MET A 287 -19.62 -15.14 13.70
N LEU A 288 -19.10 -14.97 14.93
CA LEU A 288 -19.74 -15.43 16.16
C LEU A 288 -21.11 -14.79 16.40
N VAL A 289 -21.27 -13.52 16.04
CA VAL A 289 -22.56 -12.82 16.17
C VAL A 289 -23.61 -13.39 15.20
N ARG A 290 -23.21 -13.75 13.99
CA ARG A 290 -24.14 -14.30 12.99
C ARG A 290 -24.38 -15.80 13.13
N ASP A 291 -23.29 -16.55 13.31
CA ASP A 291 -23.32 -18.02 13.35
C ASP A 291 -22.42 -18.52 14.49
N ARG A 292 -23.06 -18.99 15.56
CA ARG A 292 -22.37 -19.45 16.77
C ARG A 292 -21.72 -20.83 16.61
N ARG A 293 -21.78 -21.44 15.42
CA ARG A 293 -21.19 -22.76 15.17
C ARG A 293 -19.69 -22.68 15.11
N LEU A 294 -18.99 -23.17 16.11
CA LEU A 294 -17.53 -23.24 16.18
C LEU A 294 -16.91 -23.97 14.98
N ARG A 295 -17.65 -24.88 14.32
CA ARG A 295 -17.20 -25.55 13.08
C ARG A 295 -16.88 -24.56 11.96
N VAL A 296 -17.62 -23.47 11.83
CA VAL A 296 -17.39 -22.45 10.78
C VAL A 296 -16.07 -21.73 11.03
N ILE A 297 -15.78 -21.42 12.29
CA ILE A 297 -14.49 -20.82 12.68
C ILE A 297 -13.35 -21.82 12.46
N GLY A 298 -13.54 -23.08 12.87
CA GLY A 298 -12.56 -24.15 12.70
C GLY A 298 -12.19 -24.42 11.24
N LEU A 299 -13.07 -24.10 10.27
CA LEU A 299 -12.79 -24.20 8.84
C LEU A 299 -12.19 -22.90 8.26
N ALA A 300 -12.53 -21.75 8.84
CA ALA A 300 -12.05 -20.46 8.35
C ALA A 300 -10.59 -20.17 8.76
N LEU A 301 -10.19 -20.53 9.98
CA LEU A 301 -8.84 -20.27 10.48
C LEU A 301 -7.74 -20.99 9.68
N PRO A 302 -7.83 -22.26 9.27
CA PRO A 302 -6.87 -22.88 8.38
C PRO A 302 -6.71 -22.13 7.04
N VAL A 303 -7.83 -21.63 6.47
CA VAL A 303 -7.79 -20.87 5.22
C VAL A 303 -7.03 -19.55 5.41
N LEU A 304 -7.22 -18.87 6.53
CA LEU A 304 -6.44 -17.68 6.89
C LEU A 304 -4.95 -18.01 6.98
N MET A 305 -4.61 -19.15 7.58
CA MET A 305 -3.20 -19.53 7.80
C MET A 305 -2.46 -19.84 6.49
N ILE A 306 -3.12 -20.40 5.47
CA ILE A 306 -2.46 -20.81 4.21
C ILE A 306 -1.51 -19.73 3.65
N PRO A 307 -1.91 -18.47 3.41
CA PRO A 307 -1.01 -17.48 2.81
C PRO A 307 -0.05 -16.81 3.80
N CYS A 308 -0.22 -16.96 5.12
CA CYS A 308 0.63 -16.31 6.09
C CYS A 308 1.49 -17.24 6.94
N LEU A 309 1.15 -18.53 7.02
CA LEU A 309 1.78 -19.50 7.94
C LEU A 309 3.30 -19.56 7.81
N TYR A 310 3.82 -19.50 6.58
CA TYR A 310 5.27 -19.57 6.35
C TYR A 310 6.04 -18.55 7.18
N TRP A 311 5.60 -17.29 7.19
CA TRP A 311 6.30 -16.20 7.87
C TRP A 311 6.38 -16.41 9.38
N TYR A 312 5.25 -16.75 9.99
CA TYR A 312 5.15 -16.96 11.43
C TYR A 312 5.83 -18.26 11.88
N ALA A 313 5.69 -19.33 11.09
CA ALA A 313 6.37 -20.59 11.37
C ALA A 313 7.89 -20.47 11.21
N ARG A 314 8.38 -19.79 10.15
CA ARG A 314 9.80 -19.46 9.97
C ARG A 314 10.36 -18.74 11.19
N ASN A 315 9.69 -17.69 11.63
CA ASN A 315 10.13 -16.91 12.78
C ASN A 315 10.16 -17.75 14.05
N ALA A 316 9.07 -18.46 14.37
CA ALA A 316 9.00 -19.33 15.54
C ALA A 316 10.11 -20.39 15.57
N LEU A 317 10.44 -20.98 14.40
CA LEU A 317 11.49 -22.00 14.30
C LEU A 317 12.90 -21.43 14.38
N MET A 318 13.14 -20.23 13.85
CA MET A 318 14.48 -19.66 13.75
C MET A 318 14.84 -18.76 14.92
N THR A 319 13.87 -18.06 15.51
CA THR A 319 14.10 -17.08 16.58
C THR A 319 13.40 -17.43 17.89
N GLY A 320 12.46 -18.39 17.88
CA GLY A 320 11.61 -18.69 19.02
C GLY A 320 10.40 -17.76 19.16
N ASP A 321 10.37 -16.63 18.43
CA ASP A 321 9.28 -15.65 18.43
C ASP A 321 8.54 -15.65 17.08
N PRO A 322 7.27 -16.10 17.00
CA PRO A 322 6.50 -16.06 15.75
C PRO A 322 6.26 -14.65 15.22
N PHE A 323 6.38 -13.62 16.06
CA PHE A 323 6.14 -12.21 15.73
C PHE A 323 7.41 -11.36 15.76
N ASP A 324 8.58 -12.00 15.67
CA ASP A 324 9.88 -11.32 15.74
C ASP A 324 9.94 -10.10 14.80
N PRO A 325 10.42 -8.95 15.28
CA PRO A 325 10.94 -8.66 16.61
C PRO A 325 9.87 -8.12 17.60
N LEU A 326 8.61 -8.02 17.19
CA LEU A 326 7.55 -7.37 17.98
C LEU A 326 7.08 -8.22 19.18
N GLY A 327 7.25 -9.55 19.10
CA GLY A 327 6.92 -10.48 20.17
C GLY A 327 8.01 -10.58 21.26
N GLY A 328 9.15 -9.93 21.08
CA GLY A 328 10.29 -9.99 22.00
C GLY A 328 9.97 -9.81 23.49
N PRO A 329 9.04 -8.90 23.90
CA PRO A 329 8.63 -8.81 25.30
C PRO A 329 7.99 -10.08 25.88
N LEU A 330 7.44 -10.97 25.05
CA LEU A 330 6.77 -12.21 25.47
C LEU A 330 7.64 -13.44 25.25
N PHE A 331 8.40 -13.48 24.16
CA PHE A 331 9.14 -14.67 23.71
C PHE A 331 10.66 -14.55 23.91
N GLY A 332 11.16 -13.35 24.25
CA GLY A 332 12.58 -13.02 24.28
C GLY A 332 13.04 -12.37 22.97
N PHE A 333 14.10 -11.57 23.06
CA PHE A 333 14.69 -10.89 21.91
C PHE A 333 15.78 -11.76 21.28
N SER A 334 15.76 -11.91 19.95
CA SER A 334 16.81 -12.57 19.17
C SER A 334 17.87 -11.56 18.71
N ASP A 335 17.52 -10.76 17.70
CA ASP A 335 18.43 -9.81 17.04
C ASP A 335 18.24 -8.37 17.54
N TRP A 336 17.02 -8.02 17.92
CA TRP A 336 16.73 -6.79 18.63
C TRP A 336 17.02 -6.93 20.12
N ASN A 337 17.12 -5.82 20.79
CA ASN A 337 17.11 -5.76 22.25
C ASN A 337 15.95 -4.87 22.72
N ILE A 338 15.78 -4.77 24.05
CA ILE A 338 14.72 -3.95 24.64
C ILE A 338 14.82 -2.48 24.21
N GLY A 339 16.03 -1.96 24.00
CA GLY A 339 16.25 -0.59 23.56
C GLY A 339 15.84 -0.37 22.09
N ASP A 340 16.00 -1.35 21.20
CA ASP A 340 15.53 -1.30 19.82
C ASP A 340 14.00 -1.27 19.80
N TYR A 341 13.37 -2.15 20.58
CA TYR A 341 11.92 -2.22 20.72
C TYR A 341 11.34 -0.90 21.25
N GLN A 342 11.92 -0.34 22.30
CA GLN A 342 11.48 0.94 22.87
C GLN A 342 11.65 2.09 21.88
N TYR A 343 12.74 2.11 21.12
CA TYR A 343 12.96 3.10 20.07
C TYR A 343 11.89 3.00 18.99
N GLN A 344 11.57 1.80 18.49
CA GLN A 344 10.54 1.60 17.48
C GLN A 344 9.14 2.02 17.96
N ILE A 345 8.80 1.69 19.21
CA ILE A 345 7.52 2.13 19.79
C ILE A 345 7.49 3.65 19.98
N GLY A 346 8.60 4.24 20.41
CA GLY A 346 8.74 5.69 20.52
C GLY A 346 8.61 6.40 19.18
N ASP A 347 9.22 5.84 18.14
CA ASP A 347 9.12 6.35 16.76
C ASP A 347 7.66 6.34 16.27
N LEU A 348 6.93 5.23 16.44
CA LEU A 348 5.51 5.16 16.11
C LEU A 348 4.69 6.27 16.79
N HIS A 349 4.91 6.50 18.09
CA HIS A 349 4.19 7.53 18.82
C HIS A 349 4.61 8.95 18.45
N SER A 350 5.85 9.15 17.98
CA SER A 350 6.33 10.46 17.53
C SER A 350 5.61 10.97 16.28
N HIS A 351 5.04 10.06 15.48
CA HIS A 351 4.25 10.35 14.28
C HIS A 351 2.75 10.48 14.56
N ALA A 352 2.36 10.53 15.83
CA ALA A 352 0.95 10.71 16.23
C ALA A 352 0.34 11.96 15.60
N ALA A 353 -0.81 11.79 14.97
CA ALA A 353 -1.54 12.86 14.31
C ALA A 353 -3.03 12.80 14.66
N ARG A 354 -3.75 13.89 14.36
CA ARG A 354 -5.20 13.93 14.50
C ARG A 354 -5.85 13.14 13.37
N LEU A 355 -7.01 12.55 13.67
CA LEU A 355 -7.83 11.94 12.62
C LEU A 355 -8.11 12.97 11.51
N PRO A 356 -7.86 12.64 10.23
CA PRO A 356 -8.10 13.55 9.12
C PRO A 356 -9.52 14.10 9.11
N TRP A 357 -9.68 15.42 8.91
CA TRP A 357 -10.97 16.10 8.96
C TRP A 357 -12.01 15.56 7.95
N LEU A 358 -11.55 15.03 6.83
CA LEU A 358 -12.42 14.40 5.85
C LEU A 358 -13.19 13.20 6.40
N LEU A 359 -12.70 12.58 7.48
CA LEU A 359 -13.33 11.46 8.16
C LEU A 359 -14.26 11.89 9.32
N TRP A 360 -14.22 13.14 9.78
CA TRP A 360 -15.05 13.57 10.91
C TRP A 360 -16.56 13.38 10.72
N PRO A 361 -17.13 13.56 9.52
CA PRO A 361 -18.56 13.29 9.32
C PRO A 361 -18.98 11.84 9.58
N ALA A 362 -18.03 10.90 9.61
CA ALA A 362 -18.31 9.52 10.01
C ALA A 362 -18.93 9.41 11.42
N PHE A 363 -18.59 10.33 12.34
CA PHE A 363 -19.15 10.37 13.69
C PHE A 363 -20.63 10.78 13.77
N ILE A 364 -21.18 11.35 12.69
CA ILE A 364 -22.61 11.70 12.59
C ILE A 364 -23.43 10.43 12.29
N VAL A 365 -22.85 9.49 11.54
CA VAL A 365 -23.56 8.32 11.01
C VAL A 365 -24.20 7.45 12.11
N PRO A 366 -23.58 7.22 13.30
CA PRO A 366 -24.23 6.51 14.41
C PRO A 366 -25.51 7.18 14.93
N MET A 367 -25.69 8.48 14.72
CA MET A 367 -26.89 9.24 15.17
C MET A 367 -28.08 9.04 14.21
N LEU A 368 -27.85 8.44 13.03
CA LEU A 368 -28.89 8.22 12.03
C LEU A 368 -29.62 6.92 12.31
N SER A 369 -30.93 7.00 12.63
CA SER A 369 -31.74 5.85 13.01
C SER A 369 -31.81 4.76 11.92
N GLU A 370 -31.76 5.13 10.66
CA GLU A 370 -31.78 4.23 9.49
C GLU A 370 -30.55 3.30 9.45
N VAL A 371 -29.40 3.77 9.96
CA VAL A 371 -28.16 3.00 10.01
C VAL A 371 -28.32 1.77 10.88
N TRP A 372 -28.99 1.90 12.03
CA TRP A 372 -29.20 0.81 12.95
C TRP A 372 -30.20 -0.23 12.46
N ARG A 373 -31.10 0.14 11.54
CA ARG A 373 -32.02 -0.79 10.87
C ARG A 373 -31.32 -1.64 9.79
N SER A 374 -30.20 -1.19 9.25
CA SER A 374 -29.48 -1.86 8.18
C SER A 374 -28.35 -2.75 8.72
N LYS A 375 -28.36 -4.05 8.37
CA LYS A 375 -27.28 -5.00 8.76
C LYS A 375 -25.92 -4.56 8.23
N ARG A 376 -25.82 -4.08 6.98
CA ARG A 376 -24.59 -3.63 6.34
C ARG A 376 -23.96 -2.42 7.04
N TRP A 377 -24.79 -1.44 7.42
CA TRP A 377 -24.32 -0.28 8.14
C TRP A 377 -23.83 -0.62 9.54
N ARG A 378 -24.51 -1.53 10.26
CA ARG A 378 -24.03 -2.00 11.58
C ARG A 378 -22.67 -2.68 11.50
N LEU A 379 -22.44 -3.51 10.45
CA LEU A 379 -21.13 -4.12 10.22
C LEU A 379 -20.07 -3.07 9.92
N ALA A 380 -20.35 -2.13 9.00
CA ALA A 380 -19.43 -1.06 8.65
C ALA A 380 -19.08 -0.19 9.88
N MET A 381 -20.08 0.17 10.70
CA MET A 381 -19.89 0.94 11.93
C MET A 381 -19.07 0.19 12.97
N GLY A 382 -19.36 -1.13 13.16
CA GLY A 382 -18.59 -1.99 14.06
C GLY A 382 -17.12 -2.08 13.61
N PHE A 383 -16.88 -2.31 12.32
CA PHE A 383 -15.54 -2.36 11.75
C PHE A 383 -14.83 -1.00 11.89
N GLY A 384 -15.47 0.10 11.50
CA GLY A 384 -14.88 1.44 11.56
C GLY A 384 -14.55 1.87 12.99
N GLY A 385 -15.49 1.68 13.94
CA GLY A 385 -15.27 2.01 15.35
C GLY A 385 -14.13 1.18 15.98
N TYR A 386 -14.13 -0.12 15.75
CA TYR A 386 -13.03 -1.00 16.16
C TYR A 386 -11.68 -0.55 15.58
N SER A 387 -11.64 -0.27 14.28
CA SER A 387 -10.40 0.14 13.60
C SER A 387 -9.84 1.46 14.13
N ILE A 388 -10.70 2.46 14.41
CA ILE A 388 -10.27 3.73 15.02
C ILE A 388 -9.71 3.48 16.43
N LEU A 389 -10.38 2.64 17.23
CA LEU A 389 -9.91 2.29 18.57
C LEU A 389 -8.53 1.63 18.53
N VAL A 390 -8.37 0.60 17.69
CA VAL A 390 -7.10 -0.12 17.53
C VAL A 390 -6.00 0.82 17.02
N TRP A 391 -6.30 1.65 16.01
CA TRP A 391 -5.37 2.64 15.48
C TRP A 391 -4.86 3.58 16.56
N TYR A 392 -5.76 4.12 17.39
CA TYR A 392 -5.36 5.03 18.45
C TYR A 392 -4.56 4.34 19.56
N VAL A 393 -5.02 3.15 20.00
CA VAL A 393 -4.39 2.42 21.11
C VAL A 393 -3.03 1.82 20.70
N MET A 394 -2.93 1.23 19.51
CA MET A 394 -1.74 0.48 19.11
C MET A 394 -0.66 1.36 18.47
N THR A 395 -1.03 2.45 17.81
CA THR A 395 -0.09 3.27 17.04
C THR A 395 -0.04 4.74 17.49
N GLY A 396 -0.71 5.07 18.59
CA GLY A 396 -0.76 6.46 19.10
C GLY A 396 -1.38 7.45 18.10
N GLY A 397 -2.03 6.99 17.03
CA GLY A 397 -2.65 7.87 16.03
C GLY A 397 -1.75 8.14 14.80
N TYR A 398 -0.77 7.33 14.50
CA TYR A 398 0.01 7.49 13.26
C TYR A 398 -0.88 7.21 12.03
N VAL A 399 -1.10 8.23 11.17
CA VAL A 399 -2.11 8.20 10.08
C VAL A 399 -1.85 7.09 9.07
N ARG A 400 -0.61 6.76 8.75
CA ARG A 400 -0.25 5.67 7.82
C ARG A 400 -0.84 4.33 8.27
N TYR A 401 -0.87 4.06 9.58
CA TYR A 401 -1.48 2.84 10.12
C TYR A 401 -3.02 2.82 10.08
N LEU A 402 -3.67 3.92 9.66
CA LEU A 402 -5.11 3.95 9.41
C LEU A 402 -5.46 3.47 7.98
N ILE A 403 -4.49 3.44 7.05
CA ILE A 403 -4.70 3.13 5.62
C ILE A 403 -5.49 1.83 5.40
N PRO A 404 -5.23 0.70 6.09
CA PRO A 404 -6.01 -0.53 5.89
C PRO A 404 -7.50 -0.41 6.24
N ALA A 405 -7.88 0.53 7.12
CA ALA A 405 -9.27 0.78 7.50
C ALA A 405 -9.92 1.92 6.68
N LEU A 406 -9.11 2.79 6.05
CA LEU A 406 -9.60 3.95 5.31
C LEU A 406 -10.67 3.63 4.27
N PRO A 407 -10.62 2.51 3.50
CA PRO A 407 -11.66 2.20 2.54
C PRO A 407 -13.05 2.16 3.16
N VAL A 408 -13.22 1.46 4.28
CA VAL A 408 -14.51 1.37 4.98
C VAL A 408 -14.87 2.70 5.66
N LEU A 409 -13.89 3.37 6.27
CA LEU A 409 -14.09 4.68 6.89
C LEU A 409 -14.49 5.74 5.88
N SER A 410 -13.97 5.67 4.64
CA SER A 410 -14.35 6.59 3.54
C SER A 410 -15.83 6.41 3.15
N VAL A 411 -16.34 5.17 3.12
CA VAL A 411 -17.77 4.90 2.88
C VAL A 411 -18.64 5.47 4.00
N ILE A 412 -18.23 5.28 5.26
CA ILE A 412 -18.96 5.82 6.41
C ILE A 412 -18.92 7.35 6.37
N ALA A 413 -17.75 7.95 6.15
CA ALA A 413 -17.60 9.41 6.09
C ALA A 413 -18.43 10.02 4.96
N ALA A 414 -18.46 9.41 3.78
CA ALA A 414 -19.29 9.86 2.66
C ALA A 414 -20.77 9.89 3.01
N ARG A 415 -21.28 8.92 3.80
CA ARG A 415 -22.67 8.94 4.29
C ARG A 415 -22.90 10.11 5.23
N GLY A 416 -21.92 10.42 6.12
CA GLY A 416 -21.97 11.59 7.00
C GLY A 416 -21.93 12.90 6.22
N TRP A 417 -21.07 13.02 5.22
CA TRP A 417 -21.05 14.14 4.29
C TRP A 417 -22.40 14.33 3.58
N GLY A 418 -23.00 13.22 3.09
CA GLY A 418 -24.32 13.27 2.47
C GLY A 418 -25.41 13.80 3.41
N TRP A 419 -25.32 13.52 4.71
CA TRP A 419 -26.24 14.10 5.71
C TRP A 419 -25.99 15.59 5.92
N LEU A 420 -24.73 16.02 6.05
CA LEU A 420 -24.36 17.43 6.23
C LEU A 420 -24.75 18.28 5.02
N LEU A 421 -24.54 17.76 3.83
CA LEU A 421 -24.78 18.46 2.58
C LEU A 421 -26.26 18.40 2.13
N GLY A 422 -27.10 17.64 2.82
CA GLY A 422 -28.45 17.30 2.40
C GLY A 422 -28.45 16.14 1.39
N THR A 423 -29.56 15.41 1.30
CA THR A 423 -29.65 14.31 0.33
C THR A 423 -29.59 14.85 -1.07
N VAL A 424 -28.55 14.47 -1.80
CA VAL A 424 -28.26 14.93 -3.16
C VAL A 424 -29.23 14.32 -4.20
N ARG A 425 -30.19 13.54 -3.75
CA ARG A 425 -31.14 12.80 -4.61
C ARG A 425 -32.09 13.69 -5.38
N ASP A 426 -32.34 14.91 -4.89
CA ASP A 426 -33.15 15.92 -5.55
C ASP A 426 -32.22 17.02 -6.07
N ASP A 427 -32.52 17.61 -7.22
CA ASP A 427 -31.89 18.83 -7.76
C ASP A 427 -31.93 20.03 -6.77
N LEU A 428 -32.53 19.83 -5.59
CA LEU A 428 -32.74 20.74 -4.47
C LEU A 428 -31.52 21.03 -3.61
N PHE A 429 -30.38 20.34 -3.79
CA PHE A 429 -29.20 20.59 -2.94
C PHE A 429 -28.68 22.02 -3.10
N CYS A 430 -28.57 22.50 -4.33
CA CYS A 430 -28.23 23.89 -4.59
C CYS A 430 -29.34 24.84 -4.14
N ASP A 431 -30.59 24.46 -4.33
CA ASP A 431 -31.73 25.25 -3.89
C ASP A 431 -31.71 25.43 -2.36
N ARG A 432 -31.30 24.42 -1.57
CA ARG A 432 -31.22 24.52 -0.11
C ARG A 432 -29.97 25.27 0.39
N LEU A 433 -28.78 25.05 -0.17
CA LEU A 433 -27.56 25.74 0.27
C LEU A 433 -27.54 27.22 -0.15
N ILE A 434 -27.99 27.51 -1.36
CA ILE A 434 -27.94 28.88 -1.92
C ILE A 434 -29.16 29.67 -1.52
N PHE A 435 -30.27 29.01 -1.33
CA PHE A 435 -31.57 29.67 -1.03
C PHE A 435 -32.05 29.46 0.41
N ALA A 436 -31.28 28.81 1.28
CA ALA A 436 -31.63 28.62 2.70
C ALA A 436 -31.88 29.94 3.44
N GLY A 437 -31.40 31.06 2.92
CA GLY A 437 -31.69 32.41 3.44
C GLY A 437 -32.73 33.21 2.65
N MET A 438 -33.31 32.66 1.59
CA MET A 438 -34.28 33.38 0.74
C MET A 438 -35.72 32.97 1.06
N ASN A 439 -36.59 33.94 1.20
CA ASN A 439 -38.01 33.71 1.44
C ASN A 439 -38.67 32.92 0.27
N ALA A 440 -39.67 32.08 0.59
CA ALA A 440 -40.38 31.23 -0.37
C ALA A 440 -40.93 31.98 -1.63
N ARG A 441 -41.22 33.27 -1.52
CA ARG A 441 -41.63 34.15 -2.63
C ARG A 441 -40.51 34.43 -3.63
N SER A 442 -39.25 34.51 -3.20
CA SER A 442 -38.11 34.74 -4.10
C SER A 442 -37.68 33.47 -4.86
N GLN A 443 -38.02 32.30 -4.35
CA GLN A 443 -37.79 31.03 -5.06
C GLN A 443 -38.67 30.86 -6.34
N LEU A 444 -39.87 31.45 -6.34
CA LEU A 444 -40.78 31.45 -7.49
C LEU A 444 -40.30 32.28 -8.69
N PHE A 445 -39.36 33.22 -8.48
CA PHE A 445 -38.81 34.08 -9.53
C PHE A 445 -37.56 33.58 -10.20
N LEU A 446 -36.96 32.46 -9.72
CA LEU A 446 -35.77 31.89 -10.33
C LEU A 446 -36.18 30.99 -11.49
N ASN A 447 -36.14 31.60 -12.65
CA ASN A 447 -36.41 30.98 -13.93
C ASN A 447 -35.43 29.80 -14.19
N ASP A 448 -35.87 28.74 -14.84
CA ASP A 448 -35.08 27.55 -15.24
C ASP A 448 -33.82 27.89 -16.03
N GLU A 449 -33.78 29.04 -16.67
CA GLU A 449 -32.61 29.53 -17.39
C GLU A 449 -31.51 29.98 -16.42
N TRP A 450 -31.84 30.61 -15.30
CA TRP A 450 -30.89 31.01 -14.28
C TRP A 450 -30.30 29.79 -13.57
N LYS A 451 -31.12 28.79 -13.24
CA LYS A 451 -30.66 27.50 -12.69
C LYS A 451 -29.68 26.83 -13.65
N ARG A 452 -29.98 26.77 -14.94
CA ARG A 452 -29.06 26.23 -15.96
C ARG A 452 -27.76 27.00 -16.09
N ARG A 453 -27.79 28.34 -16.01
CA ARG A 453 -26.58 29.18 -16.03
C ARG A 453 -25.73 28.96 -14.79
N PHE A 454 -26.33 28.88 -13.60
CA PHE A 454 -25.66 28.60 -12.34
C PHE A 454 -25.00 27.21 -12.35
N HIS A 455 -25.69 26.17 -12.78
CA HIS A 455 -25.14 24.83 -12.91
C HIS A 455 -23.93 24.80 -13.87
N ARG A 456 -23.99 25.50 -15.00
CA ARG A 456 -22.85 25.62 -15.93
C ARG A 456 -21.66 26.32 -15.24
N MET A 457 -21.92 27.42 -14.55
CA MET A 457 -20.87 28.16 -13.83
C MET A 457 -20.19 27.27 -12.77
N MET A 458 -20.98 26.57 -11.95
CA MET A 458 -20.42 25.63 -10.95
C MET A 458 -19.63 24.49 -11.59
N PHE A 459 -20.10 23.96 -12.71
CA PHE A 459 -19.38 22.95 -13.48
C PHE A 459 -18.01 23.46 -13.94
N PHE A 460 -17.95 24.64 -14.54
CA PHE A 460 -16.68 25.24 -14.97
C PHE A 460 -15.77 25.57 -13.78
N LEU A 461 -16.35 26.08 -12.67
CA LEU A 461 -15.57 26.34 -11.45
C LEU A 461 -14.95 25.06 -10.90
N CYS A 462 -15.71 23.99 -10.83
CA CYS A 462 -15.16 22.67 -10.43
C CYS A 462 -14.03 22.22 -11.36
N ILE A 463 -14.20 22.32 -12.67
CA ILE A 463 -13.14 21.98 -13.63
C ILE A 463 -11.88 22.82 -13.38
N ILE A 464 -12.03 24.14 -13.19
CA ILE A 464 -10.90 25.04 -12.94
C ILE A 464 -10.18 24.67 -11.64
N VAL A 465 -10.92 24.45 -10.56
CA VAL A 465 -10.34 24.06 -9.25
C VAL A 465 -9.59 22.73 -9.37
N PHE A 466 -10.21 21.73 -10.05
CA PHE A 466 -9.57 20.43 -10.23
C PHE A 466 -8.35 20.47 -11.14
N ALA A 467 -8.43 21.24 -12.24
CA ALA A 467 -7.29 21.48 -13.11
C ALA A 467 -6.15 22.14 -12.31
N GLY A 468 -6.50 23.16 -11.50
CA GLY A 468 -5.55 23.87 -10.63
C GLY A 468 -4.85 22.97 -9.61
N ILE A 469 -5.51 21.96 -9.09
CA ILE A 469 -4.93 21.00 -8.13
C ILE A 469 -4.16 19.88 -8.83
N SER A 470 -4.72 19.32 -9.91
CA SER A 470 -4.17 18.10 -10.53
C SER A 470 -3.03 18.38 -11.50
N LEU A 471 -3.11 19.47 -12.29
CA LEU A 471 -2.11 19.79 -13.30
C LEU A 471 -0.69 20.04 -12.76
N PRO A 472 -0.49 20.78 -11.65
CA PRO A 472 0.84 20.95 -11.08
C PRO A 472 1.48 19.63 -10.68
N SER A 473 0.74 18.78 -9.97
CA SER A 473 1.22 17.44 -9.55
C SER A 473 1.57 16.56 -10.75
N MET A 474 0.69 16.50 -11.76
CA MET A 474 0.96 15.75 -12.99
C MET A 474 2.19 16.31 -13.74
N ARG A 475 2.38 17.63 -13.74
CA ARG A 475 3.56 18.26 -14.37
C ARG A 475 4.85 17.89 -13.64
N THR A 476 4.83 17.84 -12.31
CA THR A 476 5.98 17.40 -11.51
C THR A 476 6.29 15.93 -11.83
N SER A 477 5.32 15.02 -11.67
CA SER A 477 5.51 13.60 -12.00
C SER A 477 6.00 13.40 -13.44
N TRP A 478 5.45 14.14 -14.42
CA TRP A 478 5.91 14.08 -15.82
C TRP A 478 7.39 14.43 -15.97
N ARG A 479 7.89 15.41 -15.21
CA ARG A 479 9.31 15.82 -15.28
C ARG A 479 10.22 14.74 -14.72
N GLU A 480 9.78 14.07 -13.66
CA GLU A 480 10.52 13.04 -12.93
C GLU A 480 10.59 11.69 -13.66
N ILE A 481 9.77 11.47 -14.70
CA ILE A 481 9.86 10.28 -15.54
C ILE A 481 11.23 10.26 -16.23
N ALA A 482 12.04 9.26 -15.91
CA ALA A 482 13.37 9.04 -16.46
C ALA A 482 13.36 7.82 -17.39
N VAL A 483 13.43 8.04 -18.69
CA VAL A 483 13.34 6.99 -19.71
C VAL A 483 14.70 6.45 -20.10
N THR A 484 15.69 7.35 -20.18
CA THR A 484 17.05 6.96 -20.55
C THR A 484 17.90 6.67 -19.31
N LYS A 485 18.95 5.88 -19.47
CA LYS A 485 19.92 5.61 -18.40
C LYS A 485 20.51 6.90 -17.82
N ALA A 486 20.84 7.86 -18.68
CA ALA A 486 21.39 9.15 -18.26
C ALA A 486 20.38 9.98 -17.44
N GLU A 487 19.10 10.02 -17.86
CA GLU A 487 18.05 10.71 -17.09
C GLU A 487 17.85 10.03 -15.73
N ARG A 488 17.87 8.69 -15.69
CA ARG A 488 17.75 7.90 -14.44
C ARG A 488 18.92 8.16 -13.51
N GLU A 489 20.15 8.13 -14.00
CA GLU A 489 21.35 8.43 -13.20
C GLU A 489 21.33 9.88 -12.68
N ALA A 490 20.91 10.85 -13.51
CA ALA A 490 20.77 12.23 -13.08
C ALA A 490 19.72 12.41 -11.97
N TYR A 491 18.55 11.76 -12.12
CA TYR A 491 17.50 11.76 -11.10
C TYR A 491 18.03 11.15 -9.79
N LEU A 492 18.60 9.94 -9.85
CA LEU A 492 19.08 9.22 -8.66
C LEU A 492 20.22 9.95 -7.96
N SER A 493 21.14 10.56 -8.72
CA SER A 493 22.24 11.37 -8.14
C SER A 493 21.75 12.60 -7.38
N SER A 494 20.56 13.11 -7.70
CA SER A 494 19.97 14.28 -7.02
C SER A 494 19.03 13.91 -5.86
N HIS A 495 18.47 12.69 -5.85
CA HIS A 495 17.45 12.27 -4.86
C HIS A 495 17.97 11.24 -3.85
N ILE A 496 18.98 10.45 -4.21
CA ILE A 496 19.53 9.40 -3.32
C ILE A 496 20.87 9.88 -2.72
N PRO A 497 20.97 10.01 -1.40
CA PRO A 497 22.23 10.37 -0.75
C PRO A 497 23.34 9.40 -1.10
N GLY A 498 24.48 9.92 -1.56
CA GLY A 498 25.65 9.10 -1.85
C GLY A 498 25.52 8.17 -3.07
N TYR A 499 24.50 8.32 -3.92
CA TYR A 499 24.30 7.45 -5.10
C TYR A 499 25.57 7.24 -5.92
N ASN A 500 26.31 8.31 -6.19
CA ASN A 500 27.55 8.24 -6.98
C ASN A 500 28.64 7.43 -6.27
N VAL A 501 28.77 7.60 -4.94
CA VAL A 501 29.71 6.82 -4.10
C VAL A 501 29.33 5.34 -4.11
N LEU A 502 28.05 5.03 -3.90
CA LEU A 502 27.56 3.66 -3.87
C LEU A 502 27.72 2.96 -5.22
N THR A 503 27.43 3.68 -6.31
CA THR A 503 27.60 3.17 -7.69
C THR A 503 29.07 2.93 -8.03
N TYR A 504 29.97 3.79 -7.55
CA TYR A 504 31.42 3.59 -7.68
C TYR A 504 31.86 2.33 -6.93
N LEU A 505 31.44 2.18 -5.69
CA LEU A 505 31.79 1.02 -4.86
C LEU A 505 31.30 -0.30 -5.45
N LYS A 506 30.12 -0.34 -6.09
CA LYS A 506 29.62 -1.53 -6.80
C LYS A 506 30.53 -2.04 -7.91
N ARG A 507 31.39 -1.17 -8.47
CA ARG A 507 32.35 -1.55 -9.53
C ARG A 507 33.65 -2.09 -8.99
N LEU A 508 33.91 -1.90 -7.70
CA LEU A 508 35.08 -2.44 -7.05
C LEU A 508 34.85 -3.90 -6.63
N PRO A 509 35.85 -4.75 -6.76
CA PRO A 509 35.75 -6.11 -6.26
C PRO A 509 35.77 -6.11 -4.70
N ASP A 510 35.10 -7.05 -4.11
CA ASP A 510 35.21 -7.42 -2.70
C ASP A 510 34.92 -6.27 -1.72
N VAL A 511 33.80 -5.56 -1.92
CA VAL A 511 33.32 -4.51 -1.02
C VAL A 511 32.36 -5.09 0.00
N HIS A 512 32.79 -5.14 1.25
CA HIS A 512 31.99 -5.49 2.43
C HIS A 512 31.86 -4.25 3.29
N ALA A 513 30.69 -3.59 3.26
CA ALA A 513 30.55 -2.24 3.77
C ALA A 513 29.73 -2.15 5.07
N TYR A 514 30.13 -1.18 5.91
CA TYR A 514 29.31 -0.62 6.97
C TYR A 514 28.99 0.85 6.63
N GLN A 515 27.76 1.27 6.83
CA GLN A 515 27.32 2.63 6.53
C GLN A 515 26.83 3.36 7.78
N PHE A 516 27.00 4.69 7.80
CA PHE A 516 26.37 5.61 8.74
C PHE A 516 25.54 6.64 7.96
N GLY A 517 24.20 6.58 8.10
CA GLY A 517 23.26 7.59 7.60
C GLY A 517 22.91 7.46 6.12
N LEU A 518 22.91 6.24 5.55
CA LEU A 518 22.51 5.93 4.18
C LEU A 518 21.41 4.89 4.13
N GLU A 519 20.50 4.86 5.11
CA GLU A 519 19.38 3.93 5.15
C GLU A 519 18.47 4.09 3.94
N ASP A 520 18.32 5.32 3.45
CA ASP A 520 17.53 5.69 2.28
C ASP A 520 18.25 5.46 0.94
N ALA A 521 19.29 4.59 0.94
CA ALA A 521 20.07 4.27 -0.26
C ALA A 521 20.44 2.78 -0.39
N ILE A 522 19.97 1.92 0.50
CA ILE A 522 20.36 0.49 0.59
C ILE A 522 20.11 -0.26 -0.72
N TYR A 523 19.03 0.01 -1.44
CA TYR A 523 18.72 -0.60 -2.74
C TYR A 523 19.84 -0.38 -3.78
N TYR A 524 20.52 0.75 -3.68
CA TYR A 524 21.60 1.14 -4.59
C TYR A 524 22.99 0.79 -4.08
N ALA A 525 23.11 0.31 -2.85
CA ALA A 525 24.39 0.00 -2.22
C ALA A 525 25.01 -1.32 -2.72
N PRO A 526 26.35 -1.50 -2.64
CA PRO A 526 26.95 -2.84 -2.70
C PRO A 526 26.41 -3.68 -1.55
N GLN A 527 26.19 -4.96 -1.79
CA GLN A 527 25.56 -5.85 -0.80
C GLN A 527 26.44 -7.07 -0.52
N PRO A 528 26.54 -7.49 0.75
CA PRO A 528 25.87 -6.98 1.96
C PRO A 528 26.40 -5.61 2.41
N ILE A 529 25.51 -4.78 2.98
CA ILE A 529 25.86 -3.51 3.63
C ILE A 529 25.23 -3.45 5.02
N TRP A 530 26.04 -3.29 6.04
CA TRP A 530 25.62 -3.22 7.43
C TRP A 530 25.45 -1.76 7.89
N GLY A 531 24.75 -1.58 8.98
CA GLY A 531 24.50 -0.30 9.62
C GLY A 531 23.02 0.07 9.56
N ASP A 532 22.37 0.12 10.73
CA ASP A 532 20.98 0.50 10.90
C ASP A 532 20.76 1.03 12.33
N TRP A 533 19.55 1.49 12.60
CA TRP A 533 19.08 1.83 13.94
C TRP A 533 18.82 0.59 14.81
N PHE A 534 18.56 -0.55 14.22
CA PHE A 534 18.10 -1.78 14.85
C PHE A 534 18.98 -2.99 14.55
N GLY A 535 18.89 -4.00 15.39
CA GLY A 535 19.45 -5.32 15.16
C GLY A 535 20.97 -5.40 15.26
N PRO A 536 21.57 -6.45 14.72
CA PRO A 536 23.02 -6.62 14.70
C PRO A 536 23.69 -5.49 13.90
N GLY A 537 24.76 -4.91 14.40
CA GLY A 537 25.46 -3.81 13.72
C GLY A 537 24.73 -2.47 13.78
N ARG A 538 23.88 -2.25 14.78
CA ARG A 538 23.18 -0.99 15.00
C ARG A 538 24.14 0.17 15.29
N TYR A 539 23.79 1.36 14.85
CA TYR A 539 24.64 2.57 14.98
C TYR A 539 25.11 2.85 16.40
N ARG A 540 24.24 2.68 17.41
CA ARG A 540 24.57 2.99 18.81
C ARG A 540 25.71 2.15 19.37
N ASP A 541 25.95 0.94 18.81
CA ASP A 541 27.03 0.07 19.25
C ASP A 541 28.39 0.50 18.69
N PHE A 542 28.40 1.35 17.65
CA PHE A 542 29.62 1.76 16.93
C PHE A 542 29.90 3.26 16.98
N CYS A 543 28.86 4.11 17.06
CA CYS A 543 29.03 5.57 16.90
C CYS A 543 29.94 6.20 17.96
N ASN A 544 29.99 5.69 19.19
CA ASN A 544 30.77 6.24 20.29
C ASN A 544 32.15 5.58 20.46
N LEU A 545 32.50 4.58 19.65
CA LEU A 545 33.82 3.91 19.74
C LEU A 545 34.94 4.87 19.27
N SER A 546 36.17 4.68 19.78
CA SER A 546 37.33 5.33 19.19
C SER A 546 37.56 4.85 17.75
N ALA A 547 38.30 5.62 16.94
CA ALA A 547 38.61 5.24 15.56
C ALA A 547 39.26 3.86 15.46
N GLN A 548 40.18 3.56 16.36
CA GLN A 548 40.85 2.26 16.48
C GLN A 548 39.85 1.13 16.75
N ARG A 549 38.98 1.31 17.75
CA ARG A 549 38.03 0.29 18.17
C ARG A 549 36.92 0.08 17.11
N LEU A 550 36.53 1.16 16.43
CA LEU A 550 35.62 1.09 15.32
C LEU A 550 36.20 0.25 14.17
N ALA A 551 37.46 0.55 13.77
CA ALA A 551 38.11 -0.21 12.69
C ALA A 551 38.28 -1.69 13.08
N TYR A 552 38.67 -1.97 14.32
CA TYR A 552 38.83 -3.35 14.83
C TYR A 552 37.49 -4.11 14.78
N ASN A 553 36.42 -3.55 15.35
CA ASN A 553 35.10 -4.21 15.39
C ASN A 553 34.52 -4.46 13.98
N LEU A 554 34.70 -3.50 13.07
CA LEU A 554 34.24 -3.67 11.69
C LEU A 554 35.03 -4.79 10.97
N THR A 555 36.32 -4.87 11.20
CA THR A 555 37.18 -5.94 10.65
C THR A 555 36.80 -7.32 11.22
N GLU A 556 36.50 -7.43 12.53
CA GLU A 556 35.98 -8.67 13.12
C GLU A 556 34.66 -9.13 12.52
N MET A 557 33.82 -8.19 12.06
CA MET A 557 32.60 -8.51 11.31
C MET A 557 32.87 -8.90 9.84
N GLY A 558 34.13 -8.96 9.40
CA GLY A 558 34.49 -9.23 8.02
C GLY A 558 34.27 -8.05 7.06
N LEU A 559 34.19 -6.82 7.59
CA LEU A 559 33.95 -5.63 6.79
C LEU A 559 35.28 -4.92 6.49
N ASN A 560 35.38 -4.40 5.26
CA ASN A 560 36.59 -3.74 4.76
C ASN A 560 36.38 -2.29 4.32
N THR A 561 35.12 -1.84 4.33
CA THR A 561 34.74 -0.51 3.82
C THR A 561 33.80 0.19 4.81
N LEU A 562 34.10 1.44 5.14
CA LEU A 562 33.24 2.32 5.93
C LEU A 562 32.67 3.42 5.04
N ILE A 563 31.36 3.65 5.06
CA ILE A 563 30.70 4.72 4.32
C ILE A 563 30.02 5.67 5.32
N VAL A 564 30.22 6.97 5.17
CA VAL A 564 29.71 7.98 6.12
C VAL A 564 29.04 9.11 5.37
N HIS A 565 27.81 9.41 5.77
CA HIS A 565 27.12 10.64 5.39
C HIS A 565 27.46 11.75 6.40
N HIS A 566 28.30 12.72 5.99
CA HIS A 566 28.89 13.70 6.90
C HIS A 566 27.88 14.60 7.61
N ALA A 567 26.82 15.01 6.91
CA ALA A 567 25.79 15.88 7.51
C ALA A 567 24.96 15.15 8.59
N ARG A 568 24.75 13.83 8.45
CA ARG A 568 23.99 13.04 9.42
C ARG A 568 24.85 12.51 10.58
N TRP A 569 26.12 12.17 10.29
CA TRP A 569 27.06 11.56 11.24
C TRP A 569 28.45 12.22 11.23
N PRO A 570 28.56 13.54 11.51
CA PRO A 570 29.85 14.27 11.45
C PRO A 570 30.86 13.77 12.46
N MET A 571 30.39 13.23 13.61
CA MET A 571 31.27 12.76 14.67
C MET A 571 32.10 11.53 14.29
N ILE A 572 31.73 10.77 13.26
CA ILE A 572 32.44 9.54 12.89
C ILE A 572 33.82 9.89 12.32
N THR A 573 33.90 10.80 11.36
CA THR A 573 35.14 11.20 10.72
C THR A 573 35.95 12.22 11.55
N ALA A 574 35.29 12.91 12.48
CA ALA A 574 35.96 13.82 13.43
C ALA A 574 36.70 13.11 14.58
N LYS A 575 36.67 11.78 14.65
CA LYS A 575 37.35 11.01 15.71
C LYS A 575 38.87 11.23 15.67
N PRO A 576 39.54 11.36 16.82
CA PRO A 576 41.00 11.40 16.88
C PRO A 576 41.61 10.22 16.11
N GLU A 577 42.70 10.47 15.42
CA GLU A 577 43.45 9.48 14.62
C GLU A 577 42.62 8.72 13.54
N PHE A 578 41.46 9.24 13.10
CA PHE A 578 40.60 8.57 12.12
C PHE A 578 41.38 8.17 10.85
N SER A 579 42.15 9.07 10.27
CA SER A 579 42.96 8.84 9.07
C SER A 579 44.05 7.75 9.22
N LYS A 580 44.42 7.41 10.46
CA LYS A 580 45.36 6.32 10.74
C LYS A 580 44.75 4.95 10.42
N TYR A 581 43.46 4.79 10.65
CA TYR A 581 42.72 3.53 10.50
C TYR A 581 41.85 3.45 9.27
N PHE A 582 41.49 4.61 8.67
CA PHE A 582 40.58 4.72 7.53
C PHE A 582 41.25 5.53 6.43
N GLU A 583 41.29 4.95 5.23
CA GLU A 583 41.84 5.58 4.02
C GLU A 583 40.72 5.96 3.07
N LEU A 584 40.69 7.24 2.64
CA LEU A 584 39.68 7.73 1.74
C LEU A 584 39.76 7.02 0.38
N ILE A 585 38.66 6.42 -0.06
CA ILE A 585 38.50 5.82 -1.39
C ILE A 585 37.90 6.85 -2.36
N ILE A 586 36.78 7.45 -1.95
CA ILE A 586 36.02 8.40 -2.77
C ILE A 586 35.18 9.30 -1.86
N GLU A 587 34.98 10.55 -2.29
CA GLU A 587 34.04 11.49 -1.68
C GLU A 587 33.21 12.18 -2.75
N ASN A 588 31.89 12.25 -2.54
CA ASN A 588 30.95 12.95 -3.41
C ASN A 588 29.73 13.42 -2.62
N GLN A 589 29.34 14.68 -2.79
CA GLN A 589 28.11 15.27 -2.21
C GLN A 589 27.94 15.03 -0.70
N GLY A 590 29.03 15.16 0.07
CA GLY A 590 28.99 15.01 1.53
C GLY A 590 28.88 13.55 2.03
N VAL A 591 29.10 12.60 1.13
CA VAL A 591 29.25 11.17 1.45
C VAL A 591 30.64 10.71 1.09
N SER A 592 31.33 10.05 2.02
CA SER A 592 32.67 9.50 1.79
C SER A 592 32.72 8.01 2.09
N ALA A 593 33.46 7.28 1.28
CA ALA A 593 33.81 5.89 1.52
C ALA A 593 35.30 5.76 1.86
N TYR A 594 35.57 4.94 2.86
CA TYR A 594 36.91 4.70 3.38
C TYR A 594 37.23 3.21 3.38
N ARG A 595 38.45 2.85 3.02
CA ARG A 595 39.00 1.51 3.23
C ARG A 595 39.47 1.38 4.69
N ILE A 596 39.10 0.29 5.34
CA ILE A 596 39.61 -0.03 6.66
C ILE A 596 41.03 -0.59 6.50
N LYS A 597 42.02 0.07 7.10
CA LYS A 597 43.42 -0.37 7.08
C LYS A 597 43.57 -1.57 7.98
N ALA A 598 43.85 -2.74 7.42
CA ALA A 598 44.27 -3.91 8.20
C ALA A 598 45.55 -3.58 8.96
N ARG A 599 45.58 -3.85 10.25
CA ARG A 599 46.79 -3.87 11.06
C ARG A 599 47.12 -5.28 11.46
#